data_fdea21601a9a33a950136be093380757
#
_entry.id   fdea21601a9a33a950136be093380757
#
_cell.length_a   1.000
_cell.length_b   1.000
_cell.length_c   1.000
_cell.angle_alpha   90.00
_cell.angle_beta   90.00
_cell.angle_gamma   90.00
#
_symmetry.space_group_name_H-M   'P 1'
#
loop_
_entity.id
_entity.type
_entity.pdbx_description
1 polymer ?
#
loop_
_entity_poly.entity_id
_entity_poly.type
_entity_poly.pdbx_seq_one_letter_code
_entity_poly.pdbx_strand_id
1 'polypeptide(L)'
;IADIVVVAPDSNRSGSSNSLTLDRPLSVYQAANGFYFINGTPSDCVHIALTGIMSEAPDLIVSGINQGQNMGDDTLYSGTVAAATEGFLFGIPAIAFSQVNKGWDQIDAAARVARDIVERRFDTYGKPFLLNVNIPNLPYEQMKPPLATRLGKRHQSEAVIKAQDPHGRDIYWICLLYTSDAADDTPCV
;
A
#
# COMPACT_ATOMS: atom_id res chain seq x y z
N ILE A 1 2.97 6.82 -22.55
CA ILE A 1 3.02 5.35 -22.45
C ILE A 1 4.26 5.06 -21.64
N ALA A 2 4.16 4.19 -20.65
CA ALA A 2 5.26 3.80 -19.77
C ALA A 2 5.52 2.30 -19.94
N ASP A 3 6.75 1.88 -19.79
CA ASP A 3 7.10 0.48 -19.60
C ASP A 3 6.81 0.11 -18.15
N ILE A 4 6.05 -0.97 -17.95
CA ILE A 4 5.55 -1.34 -16.63
C ILE A 4 6.01 -2.75 -16.27
N VAL A 5 6.65 -2.89 -15.11
CA VAL A 5 6.94 -4.18 -14.47
C VAL A 5 6.02 -4.33 -13.27
N VAL A 6 5.25 -5.41 -13.24
CA VAL A 6 4.32 -5.70 -12.13
C VAL A 6 4.87 -6.85 -11.30
N VAL A 7 5.05 -6.60 -10.00
CA VAL A 7 5.50 -7.61 -9.03
C VAL A 7 4.58 -7.53 -7.80
N ALA A 8 4.00 -8.63 -7.40
CA ALA A 8 3.04 -8.67 -6.31
C ALA A 8 3.26 -9.90 -5.40
N PRO A 9 2.80 -9.87 -4.14
CA PRO A 9 2.74 -11.07 -3.31
C PRO A 9 1.79 -12.12 -3.91
N ASP A 10 2.10 -13.39 -3.70
CA ASP A 10 1.26 -14.54 -4.14
C ASP A 10 -0.06 -14.66 -3.37
N SER A 11 -0.16 -14.00 -2.24
CA SER A 11 -1.31 -14.05 -1.34
C SER A 11 -1.49 -12.74 -0.57
N ASN A 12 -2.65 -12.59 0.09
CA ASN A 12 -2.91 -11.43 0.93
C ASN A 12 -1.91 -11.35 2.10
N ARG A 13 -1.23 -10.21 2.23
CA ARG A 13 -0.23 -9.91 3.25
C ARG A 13 -0.62 -8.70 4.10
N SER A 14 -1.92 -8.55 4.39
CA SER A 14 -2.40 -7.46 5.25
C SER A 14 -1.70 -7.48 6.61
N GLY A 15 -1.25 -6.31 7.10
CA GLY A 15 -0.56 -6.20 8.38
C GLY A 15 0.90 -6.66 8.36
N SER A 16 1.51 -6.92 7.19
CA SER A 16 2.90 -7.35 7.10
C SER A 16 3.93 -6.27 7.46
N SER A 17 3.50 -5.01 7.55
CA SER A 17 4.41 -3.91 7.89
C SER A 17 5.58 -3.78 6.88
N ASN A 18 6.66 -3.10 7.26
CA ASN A 18 7.89 -3.00 6.46
C ASN A 18 8.82 -4.23 6.65
N SER A 19 8.26 -5.43 6.77
CA SER A 19 9.07 -6.62 7.02
C SER A 19 9.69 -7.18 5.74
N LEU A 20 10.96 -7.57 5.83
CA LEU A 20 11.66 -8.39 4.84
C LEU A 20 11.75 -9.84 5.31
N THR A 21 11.60 -10.77 4.40
CA THR A 21 11.71 -12.21 4.66
C THR A 21 13.19 -12.62 4.59
N LEU A 22 13.82 -12.80 5.76
CA LEU A 22 15.25 -13.13 5.86
C LEU A 22 15.51 -14.56 6.37
N ASP A 23 14.46 -15.25 6.79
CA ASP A 23 14.53 -16.58 7.43
C ASP A 23 14.40 -17.74 6.45
N ARG A 24 14.06 -17.47 5.18
CA ARG A 24 13.89 -18.47 4.11
C ARG A 24 14.10 -17.85 2.73
N PRO A 25 14.44 -18.67 1.72
CA PRO A 25 14.46 -18.21 0.33
C PRO A 25 13.05 -17.86 -0.17
N LEU A 26 12.99 -16.92 -1.10
CA LEU A 26 11.77 -16.53 -1.78
C LEU A 26 11.76 -17.09 -3.21
N SER A 27 10.59 -17.52 -3.65
CA SER A 27 10.36 -18.00 -5.01
C SER A 27 9.70 -16.92 -5.84
N VAL A 28 10.20 -16.72 -7.05
CA VAL A 28 9.66 -15.78 -8.04
C VAL A 28 9.00 -16.59 -9.15
N TYR A 29 7.78 -16.25 -9.48
CA TYR A 29 7.02 -16.84 -10.56
C TYR A 29 6.57 -15.76 -11.53
N GLN A 30 6.43 -16.12 -12.81
CA GLN A 30 5.89 -15.22 -13.82
C GLN A 30 4.61 -15.81 -14.41
N ALA A 31 3.55 -15.04 -14.39
CA ALA A 31 2.28 -15.39 -15.01
C ALA A 31 2.34 -15.20 -16.54
N ALA A 32 1.40 -15.82 -17.27
CA ALA A 32 1.34 -15.76 -18.73
C ALA A 32 1.19 -14.32 -19.29
N ASN A 33 0.66 -13.40 -18.50
CA ASN A 33 0.55 -11.98 -18.84
C ASN A 33 1.83 -11.17 -18.57
N GLY A 34 2.92 -11.83 -18.11
CA GLY A 34 4.19 -11.19 -17.79
C GLY A 34 4.32 -10.64 -16.39
N PHE A 35 3.26 -10.70 -15.55
CA PHE A 35 3.32 -10.24 -14.17
C PHE A 35 4.09 -11.23 -13.30
N TYR A 36 4.89 -10.71 -12.36
CA TYR A 36 5.60 -11.53 -11.38
C TYR A 36 4.83 -11.63 -10.08
N PHE A 37 4.92 -12.78 -9.42
CA PHE A 37 4.42 -12.95 -8.06
C PHE A 37 5.42 -13.70 -7.19
N ILE A 38 5.46 -13.34 -5.92
CA ILE A 38 6.49 -13.76 -4.96
C ILE A 38 5.81 -14.24 -3.68
N ASN A 39 6.30 -15.35 -3.11
CA ASN A 39 5.81 -15.87 -1.83
C ASN A 39 6.37 -15.08 -0.61
N GLY A 40 6.41 -13.76 -0.73
CA GLY A 40 6.96 -12.82 0.22
C GLY A 40 6.00 -11.71 0.62
N THR A 41 6.53 -10.70 1.30
CA THR A 41 5.83 -9.48 1.67
C THR A 41 5.79 -8.48 0.50
N PRO A 42 4.99 -7.41 0.57
CA PRO A 42 5.06 -6.33 -0.42
C PRO A 42 6.44 -5.66 -0.51
N SER A 43 7.15 -5.51 0.61
CA SER A 43 8.54 -5.01 0.63
C SER A 43 9.48 -5.97 -0.09
N ASP A 44 9.34 -7.29 0.13
CA ASP A 44 10.13 -8.29 -0.59
C ASP A 44 9.93 -8.20 -2.10
N CYS A 45 8.70 -7.94 -2.55
CA CYS A 45 8.40 -7.78 -3.98
C CYS A 45 9.17 -6.62 -4.60
N VAL A 46 9.20 -5.47 -3.94
CA VAL A 46 9.96 -4.30 -4.43
C VAL A 46 11.45 -4.58 -4.35
N HIS A 47 11.93 -5.13 -3.25
CA HIS A 47 13.35 -5.46 -3.07
C HIS A 47 13.85 -6.40 -4.17
N ILE A 48 13.13 -7.50 -4.41
CA ILE A 48 13.50 -8.48 -5.46
C ILE A 48 13.35 -7.89 -6.86
N ALA A 49 12.32 -7.07 -7.09
CA ALA A 49 12.16 -6.40 -8.38
C ALA A 49 13.38 -5.55 -8.72
N LEU A 50 13.84 -4.72 -7.77
CA LEU A 50 14.94 -3.79 -7.97
C LEU A 50 16.32 -4.45 -8.01
N THR A 51 16.49 -5.56 -7.27
CA THR A 51 17.83 -6.18 -7.11
C THR A 51 18.00 -7.48 -7.90
N GLY A 52 16.92 -8.06 -8.42
CA GLY A 52 16.96 -9.39 -9.05
C GLY A 52 16.22 -9.53 -10.37
N ILE A 53 15.17 -8.73 -10.63
CA ILE A 53 14.35 -8.87 -11.85
C ILE A 53 14.70 -7.79 -12.87
N MET A 54 14.79 -6.54 -12.44
CA MET A 54 15.01 -5.39 -13.32
C MET A 54 16.51 -5.17 -13.56
N SER A 55 16.86 -4.85 -14.80
CA SER A 55 18.25 -4.49 -15.18
C SER A 55 18.58 -3.02 -14.93
N GLU A 56 17.54 -2.18 -14.86
CA GLU A 56 17.66 -0.73 -14.66
C GLU A 56 16.66 -0.29 -13.60
N ALA A 57 17.00 0.76 -12.85
CA ALA A 57 16.11 1.33 -11.87
C ALA A 57 14.91 2.01 -12.55
N PRO A 58 13.68 1.85 -12.04
CA PRO A 58 12.52 2.54 -12.58
C PRO A 58 12.52 4.03 -12.19
N ASP A 59 11.84 4.85 -12.97
CA ASP A 59 11.65 6.28 -12.66
C ASP A 59 10.69 6.51 -11.50
N LEU A 60 9.78 5.57 -11.25
CA LEU A 60 8.75 5.67 -10.22
C LEU A 60 8.29 4.28 -9.77
N ILE A 61 8.06 4.15 -8.47
CA ILE A 61 7.40 2.97 -7.89
C ILE A 61 5.99 3.35 -7.46
N VAL A 62 5.02 2.55 -7.89
CA VAL A 62 3.61 2.71 -7.54
C VAL A 62 3.14 1.45 -6.81
N SER A 63 2.59 1.61 -5.62
CA SER A 63 2.02 0.51 -4.83
C SER A 63 0.52 0.70 -4.62
N GLY A 64 -0.26 -0.33 -4.83
CA GLY A 64 -1.72 -0.31 -4.66
C GLY A 64 -2.45 -0.65 -5.97
N ILE A 65 -3.74 -0.34 -6.11
CA ILE A 65 -4.56 0.44 -5.15
C ILE A 65 -5.04 -0.49 -4.02
N ASN A 66 -4.78 -0.12 -2.75
CA ASN A 66 -5.25 -0.89 -1.60
C ASN A 66 -6.76 -0.70 -1.40
N GLN A 67 -7.44 -1.77 -1.02
CA GLN A 67 -8.84 -1.71 -0.60
C GLN A 67 -8.93 -1.41 0.88
N GLY A 68 -9.19 -0.20 1.21
CA GLY A 68 -9.18 0.37 2.56
C GLY A 68 -8.09 1.43 2.71
N GLN A 69 -8.36 2.42 3.52
CA GLN A 69 -7.46 3.54 3.78
C GLN A 69 -6.18 3.11 4.52
N ASN A 70 -5.13 3.88 4.31
CA ASN A 70 -3.88 3.81 5.08
C ASN A 70 -3.60 5.20 5.63
N MET A 71 -4.11 5.50 6.84
CA MET A 71 -4.07 6.82 7.47
C MET A 71 -3.42 6.76 8.85
N GLY A 72 -2.89 7.89 9.32
CA GLY A 72 -2.31 8.03 10.65
C GLY A 72 -1.22 7.00 10.93
N ASP A 73 -1.13 6.55 12.17
CA ASP A 73 -0.13 5.58 12.61
C ASP A 73 -0.35 4.18 11.97
N ASP A 74 -1.52 3.88 11.41
CA ASP A 74 -1.80 2.61 10.75
C ASP A 74 -0.98 2.40 9.47
N THR A 75 -0.43 3.46 8.90
CA THR A 75 0.53 3.40 7.79
C THR A 75 1.74 2.52 8.12
N LEU A 76 2.14 2.42 9.41
CA LEU A 76 3.25 1.58 9.85
C LEU A 76 3.00 0.08 9.67
N TYR A 77 1.74 -0.34 9.64
CA TYR A 77 1.34 -1.75 9.47
C TYR A 77 0.95 -2.09 8.02
N SER A 78 0.84 -1.08 7.17
CA SER A 78 0.40 -1.23 5.79
C SER A 78 1.47 -1.84 4.88
N GLY A 79 1.19 -2.98 4.27
CA GLY A 79 2.04 -3.55 3.23
C GLY A 79 2.11 -2.68 1.97
N THR A 80 1.04 -1.95 1.65
CA THR A 80 1.00 -1.03 0.49
C THR A 80 1.93 0.16 0.71
N VAL A 81 1.88 0.77 1.89
CA VAL A 81 2.80 1.86 2.24
C VAL A 81 4.23 1.34 2.36
N ALA A 82 4.41 0.13 2.90
CA ALA A 82 5.70 -0.53 3.04
C ALA A 82 6.41 -0.76 1.70
N ALA A 83 5.69 -1.22 0.68
CA ALA A 83 6.24 -1.39 -0.66
C ALA A 83 6.73 -0.06 -1.26
N ALA A 84 5.93 1.01 -1.13
CA ALA A 84 6.37 2.33 -1.56
C ALA A 84 7.58 2.84 -0.74
N THR A 85 7.59 2.58 0.58
CA THR A 85 8.70 2.93 1.45
C THR A 85 9.98 2.21 1.04
N GLU A 86 9.91 0.92 0.72
CA GLU A 86 11.08 0.15 0.24
C GLU A 86 11.69 0.81 -1.01
N GLY A 87 10.86 1.18 -1.99
CA GLY A 87 11.33 1.89 -3.18
C GLY A 87 11.97 3.24 -2.86
N PHE A 88 11.38 4.00 -1.95
CA PHE A 88 11.94 5.26 -1.49
C PHE A 88 13.33 5.07 -0.82
N LEU A 89 13.52 4.00 -0.05
CA LEU A 89 14.81 3.68 0.56
C LEU A 89 15.90 3.36 -0.47
N PHE A 90 15.52 2.85 -1.65
CA PHE A 90 16.42 2.70 -2.80
C PHE A 90 16.70 4.02 -3.55
N GLY A 91 16.16 5.14 -3.07
CA GLY A 91 16.36 6.45 -3.70
C GLY A 91 15.44 6.70 -4.90
N ILE A 92 14.37 5.93 -5.05
CA ILE A 92 13.42 6.03 -6.17
C ILE A 92 12.15 6.74 -5.66
N PRO A 93 11.59 7.69 -6.42
CA PRO A 93 10.28 8.26 -6.11
C PRO A 93 9.23 7.16 -5.96
N ALA A 94 8.37 7.26 -4.94
CA ALA A 94 7.41 6.21 -4.66
C ALA A 94 6.05 6.76 -4.20
N ILE A 95 4.97 6.12 -4.64
CA ILE A 95 3.60 6.49 -4.30
C ILE A 95 2.82 5.25 -3.87
N ALA A 96 2.22 5.31 -2.67
CA ALA A 96 1.23 4.33 -2.21
C ALA A 96 -0.18 4.88 -2.44
N PHE A 97 -1.05 4.11 -3.09
CA PHE A 97 -2.45 4.46 -3.33
C PHE A 97 -3.37 3.54 -2.53
N SER A 98 -4.37 4.14 -1.91
CA SER A 98 -5.41 3.43 -1.15
C SER A 98 -6.77 4.03 -1.46
N GLN A 99 -7.79 3.19 -1.64
CA GLN A 99 -9.18 3.64 -1.72
C GLN A 99 -9.80 3.60 -0.33
N VAL A 100 -10.36 4.71 0.11
CA VAL A 100 -11.06 4.82 1.40
C VAL A 100 -12.34 3.99 1.36
N ASN A 101 -12.62 3.29 2.45
CA ASN A 101 -13.69 2.32 2.59
C ASN A 101 -13.50 1.04 1.75
N LYS A 102 -14.09 -0.06 2.20
CA LYS A 102 -14.07 -1.33 1.50
C LYS A 102 -15.10 -1.33 0.38
N GLY A 103 -14.75 -1.90 -0.74
CA GLY A 103 -15.57 -2.01 -1.94
C GLY A 103 -14.77 -1.61 -3.18
N TRP A 104 -15.23 -2.10 -4.34
CA TRP A 104 -14.58 -1.80 -5.62
C TRP A 104 -15.49 -1.00 -6.55
N ASP A 105 -16.59 -0.44 -6.02
CA ASP A 105 -17.63 0.22 -6.81
C ASP A 105 -17.10 1.41 -7.61
N GLN A 106 -16.05 2.08 -7.11
CA GLN A 106 -15.42 3.23 -7.74
C GLN A 106 -13.92 3.01 -8.06
N ILE A 107 -13.52 1.75 -8.29
CA ILE A 107 -12.10 1.44 -8.57
C ILE A 107 -11.60 2.14 -9.84
N ASP A 108 -12.43 2.28 -10.86
CA ASP A 108 -12.05 2.98 -12.08
C ASP A 108 -11.82 4.48 -11.84
N ALA A 109 -12.62 5.09 -10.96
CA ALA A 109 -12.42 6.47 -10.53
C ALA A 109 -11.12 6.62 -9.74
N ALA A 110 -10.84 5.69 -8.83
CA ALA A 110 -9.58 5.67 -8.08
C ALA A 110 -8.36 5.47 -9.00
N ALA A 111 -8.45 4.58 -9.99
CA ALA A 111 -7.39 4.37 -10.98
C ALA A 111 -7.14 5.63 -11.82
N ARG A 112 -8.21 6.37 -12.17
CA ARG A 112 -8.10 7.63 -12.88
C ARG A 112 -7.38 8.70 -12.05
N VAL A 113 -7.71 8.82 -10.76
CA VAL A 113 -7.01 9.74 -9.84
C VAL A 113 -5.54 9.34 -9.70
N ALA A 114 -5.25 8.04 -9.54
CA ALA A 114 -3.88 7.56 -9.44
C ALA A 114 -3.07 7.91 -10.70
N ARG A 115 -3.65 7.71 -11.90
CA ARG A 115 -3.04 8.12 -13.17
C ARG A 115 -2.77 9.63 -13.20
N ASP A 116 -3.76 10.46 -12.86
CA ASP A 116 -3.62 11.90 -12.89
C ASP A 116 -2.53 12.41 -11.94
N ILE A 117 -2.33 11.73 -10.80
CA ILE A 117 -1.25 12.04 -9.86
C ILE A 117 0.11 11.60 -10.42
N VAL A 118 0.21 10.41 -11.01
CA VAL A 118 1.44 9.91 -11.62
C VAL A 118 1.87 10.80 -12.80
N GLU A 119 0.93 11.27 -13.61
CA GLU A 119 1.19 12.17 -14.74
C GLU A 119 1.61 13.58 -14.30
N ARG A 120 1.31 13.98 -13.06
CA ARG A 120 1.83 15.24 -12.48
C ARG A 120 3.32 15.09 -12.20
N ARG A 121 4.15 15.54 -13.07
CA ARG A 121 5.60 15.57 -12.81
C ARG A 121 5.89 16.42 -11.58
N PHE A 122 6.26 15.75 -10.48
CA PHE A 122 6.69 16.43 -9.27
C PHE A 122 8.13 16.93 -9.48
N ASP A 123 8.32 18.25 -9.49
CA ASP A 123 9.65 18.82 -9.43
C ASP A 123 10.18 18.73 -8.00
N THR A 124 11.00 17.74 -7.76
CA THR A 124 11.62 17.49 -6.45
C THR A 124 13.11 17.85 -6.44
N TYR A 125 13.57 18.60 -7.43
CA TYR A 125 14.99 18.92 -7.59
C TYR A 125 15.89 17.68 -7.61
N GLY A 126 15.42 16.61 -8.23
CA GLY A 126 16.13 15.34 -8.32
C GLY A 126 16.19 14.53 -7.03
N LYS A 127 15.43 14.90 -5.99
CA LYS A 127 15.33 14.12 -4.76
C LYS A 127 14.17 13.14 -4.82
N PRO A 128 14.32 11.91 -4.28
CA PRO A 128 13.22 10.99 -4.17
C PRO A 128 12.14 11.54 -3.22
N PHE A 129 10.90 11.14 -3.44
CA PHE A 129 9.79 11.45 -2.56
C PHE A 129 8.98 10.19 -2.24
N LEU A 130 8.26 10.20 -1.13
CA LEU A 130 7.31 9.18 -0.75
C LEU A 130 5.95 9.85 -0.51
N LEU A 131 4.95 9.46 -1.29
CA LEU A 131 3.57 9.90 -1.10
C LEU A 131 2.69 8.73 -0.67
N ASN A 132 1.83 8.99 0.30
CA ASN A 132 0.73 8.11 0.69
C ASN A 132 -0.59 8.79 0.32
N VAL A 133 -1.31 8.27 -0.66
CA VAL A 133 -2.50 8.87 -1.24
C VAL A 133 -3.71 8.02 -0.87
N ASN A 134 -4.70 8.66 -0.20
CA ASN A 134 -5.97 8.04 0.11
C ASN A 134 -7.06 8.66 -0.75
N ILE A 135 -7.75 7.85 -1.53
CA ILE A 135 -8.72 8.26 -2.55
C ILE A 135 -10.13 7.92 -2.04
N PRO A 136 -11.05 8.89 -1.96
CA PRO A 136 -12.43 8.61 -1.58
C PRO A 136 -13.12 7.61 -2.50
N ASN A 137 -14.00 6.77 -1.95
CA ASN A 137 -14.82 5.86 -2.74
C ASN A 137 -16.03 6.61 -3.35
N LEU A 138 -15.76 7.52 -4.25
CA LEU A 138 -16.73 8.41 -4.90
C LEU A 138 -16.55 8.38 -6.43
N PRO A 139 -17.59 8.72 -7.21
CA PRO A 139 -17.43 9.03 -8.62
C PRO A 139 -16.37 10.12 -8.84
N TYR A 140 -15.56 9.99 -9.89
CA TYR A 140 -14.43 10.90 -10.15
C TYR A 140 -14.87 12.37 -10.19
N GLU A 141 -16.02 12.67 -10.75
CA GLU A 141 -16.56 14.03 -10.92
C GLU A 141 -17.00 14.68 -9.60
N GLN A 142 -17.14 13.88 -8.52
CA GLN A 142 -17.47 14.36 -7.18
C GLN A 142 -16.24 14.55 -6.29
N MET A 143 -15.07 14.11 -6.76
CA MET A 143 -13.83 14.25 -5.99
C MET A 143 -13.33 15.70 -6.06
N LYS A 144 -12.85 16.18 -4.92
CA LYS A 144 -12.17 17.48 -4.83
C LYS A 144 -10.70 17.33 -5.23
N PRO A 145 -10.03 18.43 -5.59
CA PRO A 145 -8.59 18.41 -5.81
C PRO A 145 -7.83 17.84 -4.59
N PRO A 146 -6.72 17.11 -4.83
CA PRO A 146 -5.93 16.54 -3.74
C PRO A 146 -5.32 17.62 -2.85
N LEU A 147 -5.31 17.34 -1.54
CA LEU A 147 -4.73 18.20 -0.51
C LEU A 147 -3.53 17.50 0.12
N ALA A 148 -2.43 18.23 0.31
CA ALA A 148 -1.32 17.76 1.12
C ALA A 148 -1.70 17.86 2.61
N THR A 149 -1.60 16.75 3.32
CA THR A 149 -1.93 16.64 4.73
C THR A 149 -0.75 16.06 5.52
N ARG A 150 -0.90 15.94 6.81
CA ARG A 150 0.02 15.22 7.69
C ARG A 150 -0.66 13.97 8.23
N LEU A 151 0.10 12.97 8.61
CA LEU A 151 -0.43 11.79 9.31
C LEU A 151 -1.03 12.21 10.66
N GLY A 152 -2.24 11.73 10.92
CA GLY A 152 -2.90 11.84 12.22
C GLY A 152 -2.32 10.83 13.23
N LYS A 153 -2.90 10.80 14.42
CA LYS A 153 -2.58 9.81 15.44
C LYS A 153 -3.61 8.69 15.41
N ARG A 154 -3.17 7.48 15.76
CA ARG A 154 -4.06 6.36 15.98
C ARG A 154 -4.87 6.58 17.25
N HIS A 155 -6.19 6.36 17.19
CA HIS A 155 -7.01 6.21 18.41
C HIS A 155 -6.61 4.91 19.14
N GLN A 156 -7.00 4.80 20.42
CA GLN A 156 -6.71 3.60 21.22
C GLN A 156 -7.22 2.34 20.52
N SER A 157 -6.39 1.30 20.52
CA SER A 157 -6.80 -0.03 20.03
C SER A 157 -7.95 -0.57 20.87
N GLU A 158 -8.87 -1.29 20.23
CA GLU A 158 -9.86 -2.09 20.97
C GLU A 158 -9.18 -3.25 21.70
N ALA A 159 -9.87 -3.76 22.73
CA ALA A 159 -9.42 -4.95 23.42
C ALA A 159 -9.36 -6.14 22.46
N VAL A 160 -8.38 -7.03 22.68
CA VAL A 160 -8.30 -8.28 21.93
C VAL A 160 -9.55 -9.13 22.16
N ILE A 161 -10.02 -9.84 21.14
CA ILE A 161 -11.08 -10.83 21.27
C ILE A 161 -10.45 -12.14 21.73
N LYS A 162 -10.79 -12.56 22.94
CA LYS A 162 -10.41 -13.88 23.46
C LYS A 162 -11.41 -14.94 22.97
N ALA A 163 -10.89 -16.06 22.49
CA ALA A 163 -11.66 -17.24 22.07
C ALA A 163 -10.94 -18.51 22.53
N GLN A 164 -11.50 -19.67 22.24
CA GLN A 164 -10.85 -20.96 22.47
C GLN A 164 -10.73 -21.73 21.16
N ASP A 165 -9.61 -22.45 21.00
CA ASP A 165 -9.44 -23.38 19.89
C ASP A 165 -10.25 -24.69 20.14
N PRO A 166 -10.35 -25.60 19.15
CA PRO A 166 -11.07 -26.87 19.32
C PRO A 166 -10.53 -27.78 20.44
N HIS A 167 -9.34 -27.50 20.96
CA HIS A 167 -8.72 -28.24 22.07
C HIS A 167 -8.86 -27.51 23.42
N GLY A 168 -9.66 -26.42 23.48
CA GLY A 168 -9.90 -25.66 24.70
C GLY A 168 -8.76 -24.72 25.11
N ARG A 169 -7.78 -24.47 24.24
CA ARG A 169 -6.70 -23.52 24.50
C ARG A 169 -7.13 -22.11 24.19
N ASP A 170 -6.77 -21.17 25.06
CA ASP A 170 -7.06 -19.74 24.83
C ASP A 170 -6.28 -19.22 23.61
N ILE A 171 -7.01 -18.55 22.71
CA ILE A 171 -6.48 -17.85 21.56
C ILE A 171 -6.99 -16.40 21.58
N TYR A 172 -6.25 -15.49 20.94
CA TYR A 172 -6.55 -14.06 20.96
C TYR A 172 -6.49 -13.49 19.54
N TRP A 173 -7.53 -12.72 19.19
CA TRP A 173 -7.56 -11.96 17.94
C TRP A 173 -7.21 -10.51 18.24
N ILE A 174 -6.22 -9.98 17.51
CA ILE A 174 -5.92 -8.53 17.53
C ILE A 174 -6.90 -7.86 16.59
N CYS A 175 -7.71 -6.94 17.14
CA CYS A 175 -8.62 -6.12 16.38
C CYS A 175 -7.91 -4.81 16.06
N LEU A 176 -7.58 -4.59 14.78
CA LEU A 176 -7.22 -3.26 14.30
C LEU A 176 -8.52 -2.48 14.13
N LEU A 177 -8.61 -1.30 14.76
CA LEU A 177 -9.72 -0.38 14.54
C LEU A 177 -9.68 0.11 13.10
N TYR A 178 -10.45 -0.53 12.24
CA TYR A 178 -10.96 0.11 11.03
C TYR A 178 -12.20 0.93 11.45
N THR A 179 -12.01 1.97 12.25
CA THR A 179 -13.13 2.82 12.63
C THR A 179 -13.51 3.70 11.45
N SER A 180 -14.80 3.69 11.16
CA SER A 180 -15.51 4.68 10.36
C SER A 180 -15.40 6.11 10.94
N ASP A 181 -14.80 6.26 12.11
CA ASP A 181 -14.68 7.50 12.86
C ASP A 181 -13.40 8.29 12.58
N ALA A 182 -12.65 7.91 11.55
CA ALA A 182 -11.65 8.81 10.93
C ALA A 182 -12.29 10.10 10.34
N ALA A 183 -13.55 10.35 10.67
CA ALA A 183 -14.30 11.55 10.27
C ALA A 183 -13.76 12.84 10.90
N ASP A 184 -12.95 12.74 11.97
CA ASP A 184 -12.29 13.92 12.57
C ASP A 184 -10.89 14.20 11.98
N ASP A 185 -10.29 13.24 11.29
CA ASP A 185 -9.13 13.50 10.44
C ASP A 185 -9.66 13.93 9.07
N THR A 186 -9.57 15.21 8.78
CA THR A 186 -9.93 15.81 7.48
C THR A 186 -9.62 14.85 6.36
N PRO A 187 -10.60 14.47 5.51
CA PRO A 187 -10.37 13.47 4.48
C PRO A 187 -9.19 13.91 3.63
N CYS A 188 -8.13 13.10 3.67
CA CYS A 188 -7.01 13.24 2.76
C CYS A 188 -7.54 12.89 1.36
N VAL A 189 -7.59 13.86 0.50
CA VAL A 189 -7.86 13.68 -0.92
C VAL A 189 -6.55 13.48 -1.63
#